data_c6636012b1c49f37156886d41e859db3
#
_entry.id   c6636012b1c49f37156886d41e859db3
#
_cell.length_a   1.000
_cell.length_b   1.000
_cell.length_c   1.000
_cell.angle_alpha   90.00
_cell.angle_beta   90.00
_cell.angle_gamma   90.00
#
_symmetry.space_group_name_H-M   'P 1'
#
loop_
_entity.id
_entity.type
_entity.pdbx_description
1 polymer ?
#
loop_
_entity_poly.entity_id
_entity_poly.type
_entity_poly.pdbx_seq_one_letter_code
_entity_poly.pdbx_strand_id
1 'polypeptide(L)'
;MNEIILNSHNKNLIRKKRLWNLFLIIMILLGILISSKVIDINSTRLIDGFPRLGDYINQILPSLETPSLLLDAKSEGSIAYWYFNLPNYLKLLFETFNMALLATIIGSSIALILSFLAAKNTAPNLLTYFITRRVLEFFRGVPEIIFAILFVWALGVGPIAGIIAMILHTLSLIHISEPTRPY
;
A
#
# COMPACT_ATOMS: atom_id res chain seq x y z
N MET A 1 -56.08 -2.50 -19.03
CA MET A 1 -55.96 -1.39 -18.03
C MET A 1 -54.80 -1.58 -17.08
N ASN A 2 -54.50 -2.81 -16.59
CA ASN A 2 -53.41 -3.08 -15.67
C ASN A 2 -52.00 -2.92 -16.28
N GLU A 3 -51.77 -3.24 -17.55
CA GLU A 3 -50.44 -3.11 -18.20
C GLU A 3 -50.01 -1.66 -18.39
N ILE A 4 -50.94 -0.74 -18.63
CA ILE A 4 -50.64 0.69 -18.83
C ILE A 4 -50.21 1.31 -17.50
N ILE A 5 -50.82 0.91 -16.39
CA ILE A 5 -50.46 1.37 -15.03
C ILE A 5 -49.10 0.84 -14.60
N LEU A 6 -48.80 -0.43 -14.86
CA LEU A 6 -47.51 -1.04 -14.61
C LEU A 6 -46.38 -0.38 -15.41
N ASN A 7 -46.62 -0.04 -16.67
CA ASN A 7 -45.64 0.60 -17.55
C ASN A 7 -45.33 2.04 -17.14
N SER A 8 -46.37 2.79 -16.68
CA SER A 8 -46.20 4.16 -16.15
C SER A 8 -45.44 4.18 -14.81
N HIS A 9 -45.72 3.22 -13.94
CA HIS A 9 -45.04 3.10 -12.66
C HIS A 9 -43.54 2.77 -12.85
N ASN A 10 -43.25 1.87 -13.78
CA ASN A 10 -41.86 1.46 -14.10
C ASN A 10 -41.06 2.62 -14.73
N LYS A 11 -41.68 3.42 -15.60
CA LYS A 11 -41.08 4.65 -16.17
C LYS A 11 -40.74 5.68 -15.08
N ASN A 12 -41.60 5.86 -14.09
CA ASN A 12 -41.33 6.78 -12.98
C ASN A 12 -40.18 6.30 -12.06
N LEU A 13 -40.10 5.01 -11.81
CA LEU A 13 -38.99 4.43 -11.06
C LEU A 13 -37.65 4.60 -11.79
N ILE A 14 -37.62 4.37 -13.10
CA ILE A 14 -36.43 4.58 -13.93
C ILE A 14 -36.00 6.05 -13.96
N ARG A 15 -36.98 6.98 -14.10
CA ARG A 15 -36.69 8.42 -14.02
C ARG A 15 -36.14 8.83 -12.67
N LYS A 16 -36.73 8.35 -11.57
CA LYS A 16 -36.25 8.63 -10.21
C LYS A 16 -34.81 8.10 -10.00
N LYS A 17 -34.52 6.88 -10.48
CA LYS A 17 -33.18 6.29 -10.42
C LYS A 17 -32.17 7.07 -11.25
N ARG A 18 -32.53 7.55 -12.44
CA ARG A 18 -31.69 8.41 -13.28
C ARG A 18 -31.40 9.75 -12.60
N LEU A 19 -32.40 10.38 -11.99
CA LEU A 19 -32.24 11.65 -11.26
C LEU A 19 -31.31 11.46 -10.04
N TRP A 20 -31.44 10.37 -9.29
CA TRP A 20 -30.55 10.05 -8.18
C TRP A 20 -29.11 9.83 -8.64
N ASN A 21 -28.91 9.09 -9.72
CA ASN A 21 -27.59 8.86 -10.29
C ASN A 21 -26.96 10.17 -10.78
N LEU A 22 -27.76 11.03 -11.42
CA LEU A 22 -27.29 12.34 -11.90
C LEU A 22 -26.93 13.26 -10.73
N PHE A 23 -27.72 13.26 -9.67
CA PHE A 23 -27.42 13.98 -8.43
C PHE A 23 -26.11 13.49 -7.79
N LEU A 24 -25.90 12.18 -7.70
CA LEU A 24 -24.68 11.60 -7.18
C LEU A 24 -23.47 11.99 -8.03
N ILE A 25 -23.58 11.94 -9.36
CA ILE A 25 -22.50 12.36 -10.28
C ILE A 25 -22.17 13.84 -10.08
N ILE A 26 -23.18 14.71 -10.00
CA ILE A 26 -22.98 16.15 -9.75
C ILE A 26 -22.30 16.37 -8.39
N MET A 27 -22.73 15.66 -7.35
CA MET A 27 -22.14 15.77 -6.01
C MET A 27 -20.68 15.34 -5.99
N ILE A 28 -20.33 14.26 -6.71
CA ILE A 28 -18.95 13.79 -6.86
C ILE A 28 -18.11 14.83 -7.63
N LEU A 29 -18.62 15.35 -8.74
CA LEU A 29 -17.94 16.39 -9.52
C LEU A 29 -17.70 17.66 -8.71
N LEU A 30 -18.71 18.12 -7.96
CA LEU A 30 -18.57 19.25 -7.03
C LEU A 30 -17.51 18.97 -5.96
N GLY A 31 -17.51 17.78 -5.38
CA GLY A 31 -16.49 17.36 -4.42
C GLY A 31 -15.08 17.41 -5.01
N ILE A 32 -14.90 16.93 -6.24
CA ILE A 32 -13.61 16.99 -6.95
C ILE A 32 -13.20 18.44 -7.23
N LEU A 33 -14.13 19.29 -7.67
CA LEU A 33 -13.86 20.71 -7.95
C LEU A 33 -13.49 21.48 -6.68
N ILE A 34 -14.17 21.24 -5.57
CA ILE A 34 -13.86 21.86 -4.28
C ILE A 34 -12.50 21.36 -3.79
N SER A 35 -12.26 20.05 -3.84
CA SER A 35 -11.00 19.44 -3.44
C SER A 35 -9.83 19.96 -4.28
N SER A 36 -10.01 20.11 -5.60
CA SER A 36 -8.96 20.62 -6.48
C SER A 36 -8.58 22.07 -6.18
N LYS A 37 -9.54 22.88 -5.74
CA LYS A 37 -9.27 24.27 -5.31
C LYS A 37 -8.59 24.33 -3.93
N VAL A 38 -9.01 23.48 -2.99
CA VAL A 38 -8.41 23.44 -1.64
C VAL A 38 -6.96 22.96 -1.68
N ILE A 39 -6.65 22.00 -2.55
CA ILE A 39 -5.29 21.42 -2.67
C ILE A 39 -4.41 22.25 -3.62
N ASP A 40 -4.97 23.29 -4.27
CA ASP A 40 -4.28 24.13 -5.26
C ASP A 40 -3.58 23.26 -6.34
N ILE A 41 -4.35 22.30 -6.88
CA ILE A 41 -3.85 21.41 -7.93
C ILE A 41 -3.58 22.26 -9.18
N ASN A 42 -2.33 22.64 -9.32
CA ASN A 42 -1.87 23.32 -10.52
C ASN A 42 -1.65 22.28 -11.63
N SER A 43 -2.61 22.22 -12.57
CA SER A 43 -2.53 21.30 -13.71
C SER A 43 -1.28 21.48 -14.58
N THR A 44 -0.73 22.71 -14.60
CA THR A 44 0.57 22.98 -15.24
C THR A 44 1.71 22.22 -14.57
N ARG A 45 1.74 22.14 -13.24
CA ARG A 45 2.78 21.36 -12.52
C ARG A 45 2.70 19.87 -12.81
N LEU A 46 1.50 19.33 -13.02
CA LEU A 46 1.32 17.94 -13.43
C LEU A 46 1.85 17.70 -14.83
N ILE A 47 1.53 18.56 -15.78
CA ILE A 47 1.99 18.46 -17.19
C ILE A 47 3.50 18.66 -17.26
N ASP A 48 4.04 19.65 -16.56
CA ASP A 48 5.48 19.93 -16.49
C ASP A 48 6.27 18.85 -15.71
N GLY A 49 5.60 18.04 -14.93
CA GLY A 49 6.17 16.91 -14.20
C GLY A 49 6.51 15.70 -15.08
N PHE A 50 5.76 15.49 -16.16
CA PHE A 50 5.98 14.34 -17.06
C PHE A 50 7.35 14.34 -17.72
N PRO A 51 7.86 15.45 -18.32
CA PRO A 51 9.22 15.51 -18.85
C PRO A 51 10.28 15.20 -17.79
N ARG A 52 10.11 15.72 -16.56
CA ARG A 52 11.06 15.46 -15.45
C ARG A 52 11.10 13.98 -15.05
N LEU A 53 9.97 13.26 -15.18
CA LEU A 53 9.94 11.82 -14.96
C LEU A 53 10.78 11.10 -16.04
N GLY A 54 10.69 11.54 -17.29
CA GLY A 54 11.52 11.04 -18.39
C GLY A 54 13.01 11.30 -18.14
N ASP A 55 13.36 12.51 -17.72
CA ASP A 55 14.74 12.88 -17.39
C ASP A 55 15.28 12.04 -16.21
N TYR A 56 14.45 11.81 -15.19
CA TYR A 56 14.81 10.96 -14.06
C TYR A 56 15.06 9.51 -14.48
N ILE A 57 14.21 8.95 -15.34
CA ILE A 57 14.39 7.59 -15.88
C ILE A 57 15.69 7.53 -16.69
N ASN A 58 15.95 8.52 -17.54
CA ASN A 58 17.18 8.58 -18.33
C ASN A 58 18.45 8.69 -17.46
N GLN A 59 18.38 9.37 -16.30
CA GLN A 59 19.50 9.45 -15.35
C GLN A 59 19.75 8.14 -14.60
N ILE A 60 18.70 7.31 -14.42
CA ILE A 60 18.83 5.99 -13.77
C ILE A 60 19.35 4.95 -14.76
N LEU A 61 19.01 5.09 -16.05
CA LEU A 61 19.48 4.15 -17.07
C LEU A 61 20.99 4.29 -17.29
N PRO A 62 21.72 3.16 -17.37
CA PRO A 62 23.13 3.20 -17.64
C PRO A 62 23.42 3.82 -19.01
N SER A 63 24.26 4.83 -19.05
CA SER A 63 24.81 5.38 -20.29
C SER A 63 25.88 4.42 -20.83
N LEU A 64 25.44 3.36 -21.49
CA LEU A 64 26.33 2.36 -22.09
C LEU A 64 26.80 2.82 -23.44
N GLU A 65 28.13 2.93 -23.64
CA GLU A 65 28.74 3.25 -24.92
C GLU A 65 29.28 1.98 -25.58
N THR A 66 28.91 1.76 -26.81
CA THR A 66 29.31 0.56 -27.60
C THR A 66 30.82 0.29 -27.63
N PRO A 67 31.71 1.30 -27.75
CA PRO A 67 33.14 1.05 -27.77
C PRO A 67 33.75 0.70 -26.41
N SER A 68 33.09 1.05 -25.31
CA SER A 68 33.59 0.86 -23.93
C SER A 68 32.88 -0.24 -23.12
N LEU A 69 31.91 -0.93 -23.72
CA LEU A 69 31.04 -1.92 -23.05
C LEU A 69 31.78 -3.00 -22.27
N LEU A 70 32.88 -3.49 -22.80
CA LEU A 70 33.67 -4.60 -22.23
C LEU A 70 34.98 -4.15 -21.56
N LEU A 71 35.18 -2.84 -21.39
CA LEU A 71 36.35 -2.29 -20.73
C LEU A 71 36.22 -2.40 -19.20
N ASP A 72 37.34 -2.10 -18.52
CA ASP A 72 37.48 -2.21 -17.07
C ASP A 72 36.49 -1.31 -16.29
N ALA A 73 36.29 -1.63 -15.01
CA ALA A 73 35.41 -0.90 -14.06
C ALA A 73 35.77 0.58 -13.86
N LYS A 74 36.90 1.06 -14.41
CA LYS A 74 37.31 2.46 -14.38
C LYS A 74 36.84 3.28 -15.58
N SER A 75 36.34 2.62 -16.63
CA SER A 75 35.90 3.28 -17.86
C SER A 75 34.41 3.62 -17.76
N GLU A 76 34.07 4.92 -17.80
CA GLU A 76 32.69 5.38 -17.89
C GLU A 76 32.03 4.78 -19.14
N GLY A 77 30.78 4.32 -19.01
CA GLY A 77 30.04 3.66 -20.09
C GLY A 77 30.25 2.16 -20.23
N SER A 78 31.11 1.54 -19.39
CA SER A 78 31.27 0.09 -19.33
C SER A 78 30.26 -0.58 -18.40
N ILE A 79 29.93 -1.85 -18.67
CA ILE A 79 29.10 -2.67 -17.78
C ILE A 79 29.80 -2.84 -16.43
N ALA A 80 31.10 -3.03 -16.42
CA ALA A 80 31.87 -3.20 -15.19
C ALA A 80 31.86 -1.94 -14.29
N TYR A 81 31.82 -0.75 -14.88
CA TYR A 81 31.68 0.53 -14.16
C TYR A 81 30.33 0.61 -13.43
N TRP A 82 29.24 0.25 -14.09
CA TRP A 82 27.89 0.28 -13.51
C TRP A 82 27.68 -0.75 -12.42
N TYR A 83 28.28 -1.94 -12.57
CA TYR A 83 28.12 -3.05 -11.63
C TYR A 83 29.32 -3.22 -10.67
N PHE A 84 30.21 -2.22 -10.56
CA PHE A 84 31.41 -2.33 -9.71
C PHE A 84 31.08 -2.62 -8.24
N ASN A 85 29.92 -2.13 -7.74
CA ASN A 85 29.48 -2.33 -6.36
C ASN A 85 28.45 -3.47 -6.21
N LEU A 86 28.23 -4.28 -7.23
CA LEU A 86 27.30 -5.40 -7.22
C LEU A 86 27.45 -6.33 -6.02
N PRO A 87 28.67 -6.71 -5.58
CA PRO A 87 28.83 -7.57 -4.41
C PRO A 87 28.23 -6.98 -3.15
N ASN A 88 28.38 -5.67 -2.93
CA ASN A 88 27.79 -5.00 -1.78
C ASN A 88 26.25 -4.92 -1.90
N TYR A 89 25.74 -4.66 -3.08
CA TYR A 89 24.28 -4.66 -3.29
C TYR A 89 23.66 -6.04 -3.07
N LEU A 90 24.34 -7.11 -3.52
CA LEU A 90 23.89 -8.47 -3.26
C LEU A 90 23.93 -8.81 -1.77
N LYS A 91 24.95 -8.35 -1.05
CA LYS A 91 25.02 -8.50 0.41
C LYS A 91 23.87 -7.81 1.12
N LEU A 92 23.61 -6.55 0.78
CA LEU A 92 22.48 -5.77 1.34
C LEU A 92 21.13 -6.39 0.99
N LEU A 93 20.99 -6.90 -0.24
CA LEU A 93 19.78 -7.62 -0.65
C LEU A 93 19.57 -8.87 0.21
N PHE A 94 20.62 -9.63 0.44
CA PHE A 94 20.55 -10.82 1.29
C PHE A 94 20.24 -10.49 2.75
N GLU A 95 20.81 -9.41 3.30
CA GLU A 95 20.45 -8.90 4.62
C GLU A 95 18.97 -8.51 4.69
N THR A 96 18.47 -7.76 3.71
CA THR A 96 17.06 -7.36 3.64
C THR A 96 16.14 -8.57 3.53
N PHE A 97 16.52 -9.57 2.73
CA PHE A 97 15.79 -10.83 2.61
C PHE A 97 15.68 -11.56 3.95
N ASN A 98 16.80 -11.69 4.67
CA ASN A 98 16.82 -12.33 5.99
C ASN A 98 15.97 -11.56 7.01
N MET A 99 16.02 -10.22 6.99
CA MET A 99 15.17 -9.37 7.85
C MET A 99 13.69 -9.61 7.56
N ALA A 100 13.30 -9.61 6.30
CA ALA A 100 11.91 -9.84 5.89
C ALA A 100 11.45 -11.26 6.27
N LEU A 101 12.31 -12.28 6.08
CA LEU A 101 12.02 -13.66 6.43
C LEU A 101 11.82 -13.81 7.95
N LEU A 102 12.73 -13.24 8.75
CA LEU A 102 12.64 -13.27 10.20
C LEU A 102 11.37 -12.56 10.69
N ALA A 103 11.10 -11.36 10.17
CA ALA A 103 9.90 -10.59 10.51
C ALA A 103 8.62 -11.36 10.17
N THR A 104 8.58 -12.02 9.01
CA THR A 104 7.43 -12.80 8.58
C THR A 104 7.22 -14.03 9.45
N ILE A 105 8.26 -14.77 9.80
CA ILE A 105 8.15 -15.95 10.66
C ILE A 105 7.66 -15.56 12.05
N ILE A 106 8.26 -14.55 12.67
CA ILE A 106 7.86 -14.09 14.01
C ILE A 106 6.46 -13.49 13.95
N GLY A 107 6.21 -12.60 13.00
CA GLY A 107 4.93 -11.92 12.83
C GLY A 107 3.78 -12.90 12.59
N SER A 108 3.95 -13.88 11.69
CA SER A 108 2.94 -14.89 11.40
C SER A 108 2.69 -15.82 12.59
N SER A 109 3.72 -16.18 13.35
CA SER A 109 3.58 -17.01 14.55
C SER A 109 2.75 -16.31 15.63
N ILE A 110 3.04 -15.05 15.92
CA ILE A 110 2.27 -14.23 16.87
C ILE A 110 0.85 -14.01 16.35
N ALA A 111 0.72 -13.69 15.07
CA ALA A 111 -0.57 -13.42 14.43
C ALA A 111 -1.47 -14.65 14.44
N LEU A 112 -0.92 -15.85 14.30
CA LEU A 112 -1.67 -17.11 14.41
C LEU A 112 -2.28 -17.25 15.80
N ILE A 113 -1.52 -16.97 16.87
CA ILE A 113 -2.04 -17.00 18.25
C ILE A 113 -3.14 -15.94 18.43
N LEU A 114 -2.90 -14.72 17.95
CA LEU A 114 -3.87 -13.62 18.05
C LEU A 114 -5.12 -13.89 17.22
N SER A 115 -5.03 -14.64 16.12
CA SER A 115 -6.19 -15.00 15.30
C SER A 115 -7.20 -15.86 16.07
N PHE A 116 -6.72 -16.81 16.90
CA PHE A 116 -7.60 -17.60 17.78
C PHE A 116 -8.31 -16.74 18.83
N LEU A 117 -7.63 -15.71 19.35
CA LEU A 117 -8.23 -14.77 20.31
C LEU A 117 -9.18 -13.77 19.64
N ALA A 118 -8.98 -13.49 18.34
CA ALA A 118 -9.82 -12.60 17.54
C ALA A 118 -11.02 -13.30 16.89
N ALA A 119 -11.09 -14.62 16.94
CA ALA A 119 -12.21 -15.38 16.39
C ALA A 119 -13.27 -15.63 17.47
N LYS A 120 -14.54 -15.32 17.14
CA LYS A 120 -15.67 -15.40 18.09
C LYS A 120 -15.88 -16.80 18.67
N ASN A 121 -15.53 -17.84 17.90
CA ASN A 121 -15.74 -19.23 18.28
C ASN A 121 -14.66 -19.81 19.20
N THR A 122 -13.46 -19.19 19.22
CA THR A 122 -12.29 -19.69 19.95
C THR A 122 -11.84 -18.77 21.08
N ALA A 123 -12.34 -17.53 21.09
CA ALA A 123 -12.02 -16.58 22.14
C ALA A 123 -12.60 -17.05 23.51
N PRO A 124 -11.79 -17.01 24.59
CA PRO A 124 -12.23 -17.45 25.91
C PRO A 124 -13.34 -16.56 26.47
N ASN A 125 -13.34 -15.27 26.16
CA ASN A 125 -14.31 -14.30 26.64
C ASN A 125 -14.63 -13.26 25.53
N LEU A 126 -15.85 -12.71 25.59
CA LEU A 126 -16.29 -11.66 24.67
C LEU A 126 -15.40 -10.41 24.75
N LEU A 127 -14.89 -10.09 25.94
CA LEU A 127 -13.98 -8.97 26.17
C LEU A 127 -12.64 -9.18 25.45
N THR A 128 -12.04 -10.36 25.56
CA THR A 128 -10.79 -10.72 24.87
C THR A 128 -10.96 -10.63 23.36
N TYR A 129 -12.06 -11.15 22.83
CA TYR A 129 -12.40 -11.03 21.41
C TYR A 129 -12.42 -9.56 20.95
N PHE A 130 -13.16 -8.71 21.68
CA PHE A 130 -13.29 -7.30 21.31
C PHE A 130 -11.95 -6.56 21.38
N ILE A 131 -11.19 -6.73 22.46
CA ILE A 131 -9.90 -6.04 22.65
C ILE A 131 -8.92 -6.46 21.57
N THR A 132 -8.74 -7.77 21.35
CA THR A 132 -7.78 -8.28 20.35
C THR A 132 -8.14 -7.78 18.96
N ARG A 133 -9.42 -7.79 18.60
CA ARG A 133 -9.87 -7.30 17.30
C ARG A 133 -9.60 -5.81 17.12
N ARG A 134 -9.86 -4.98 18.13
CA ARG A 134 -9.58 -3.54 18.08
C ARG A 134 -8.09 -3.22 17.97
N VAL A 135 -7.27 -3.98 18.68
CA VAL A 135 -5.80 -3.85 18.58
C VAL A 135 -5.30 -4.19 17.17
N LEU A 136 -5.79 -5.28 16.58
CA LEU A 136 -5.43 -5.66 15.21
C LEU A 136 -5.94 -4.65 14.18
N GLU A 137 -7.16 -4.12 14.34
CA GLU A 137 -7.72 -3.06 13.50
C GLU A 137 -6.89 -1.77 13.58
N PHE A 138 -6.40 -1.41 14.77
CA PHE A 138 -5.51 -0.26 14.97
C PHE A 138 -4.19 -0.44 14.20
N PHE A 139 -3.50 -1.58 14.37
CA PHE A 139 -2.26 -1.84 13.65
C PHE A 139 -2.45 -1.86 12.13
N ARG A 140 -3.60 -2.30 11.65
CA ARG A 140 -3.95 -2.26 10.23
C ARG A 140 -4.19 -0.84 9.72
N GLY A 141 -4.75 0.05 10.54
CA GLY A 141 -5.05 1.43 10.16
C GLY A 141 -3.80 2.32 10.06
N VAL A 142 -2.71 1.93 10.71
CA VAL A 142 -1.47 2.71 10.73
C VAL A 142 -0.51 2.20 9.65
N PRO A 143 -0.05 3.04 8.72
CA PRO A 143 0.96 2.67 7.73
C PRO A 143 2.26 2.18 8.40
N GLU A 144 2.86 1.12 7.85
CA GLU A 144 4.08 0.51 8.36
C GLU A 144 5.23 1.52 8.58
N ILE A 145 5.35 2.50 7.69
CA ILE A 145 6.38 3.53 7.76
C ILE A 145 6.32 4.36 9.04
N ILE A 146 5.13 4.57 9.61
CA ILE A 146 4.96 5.30 10.88
C ILE A 146 5.57 4.51 12.03
N PHE A 147 5.33 3.20 12.07
CA PHE A 147 5.98 2.32 13.05
C PHE A 147 7.48 2.28 12.85
N ALA A 148 7.96 2.20 11.60
CA ALA A 148 9.38 2.19 11.31
C ALA A 148 10.07 3.47 11.83
N ILE A 149 9.50 4.65 11.57
CA ILE A 149 10.04 5.93 12.06
C ILE A 149 10.03 5.98 13.59
N LEU A 150 8.94 5.54 14.22
CA LEU A 150 8.82 5.50 15.67
C LEU A 150 9.90 4.61 16.30
N PHE A 151 10.13 3.42 15.74
CA PHE A 151 11.16 2.51 16.26
C PHE A 151 12.58 2.98 15.94
N VAL A 152 12.80 3.64 14.80
CA VAL A 152 14.09 4.28 14.51
C VAL A 152 14.37 5.39 15.54
N TRP A 153 13.38 6.18 15.92
CA TRP A 153 13.53 7.19 16.97
C TRP A 153 13.82 6.56 18.33
N ALA A 154 13.14 5.46 18.68
CA ALA A 154 13.27 4.81 20.00
C ALA A 154 14.52 3.92 20.15
N LEU A 155 14.89 3.18 19.09
CA LEU A 155 15.94 2.16 19.13
C LEU A 155 17.20 2.55 18.34
N GLY A 156 17.14 3.67 17.61
CA GLY A 156 18.18 4.08 16.68
C GLY A 156 18.01 3.48 15.29
N VAL A 157 18.81 3.99 14.36
CA VAL A 157 18.83 3.51 12.97
C VAL A 157 19.45 2.12 12.92
N GLY A 158 18.69 1.12 12.46
CA GLY A 158 19.20 -0.24 12.36
C GLY A 158 18.16 -1.28 11.94
N PRO A 159 18.61 -2.52 11.66
CA PRO A 159 17.74 -3.62 11.21
C PRO A 159 16.58 -3.92 12.17
N ILE A 160 16.81 -3.80 13.47
CA ILE A 160 15.85 -4.15 14.52
C ILE A 160 14.57 -3.32 14.41
N ALA A 161 14.71 -2.00 14.17
CA ALA A 161 13.56 -1.11 14.01
C ALA A 161 12.67 -1.52 12.83
N GLY A 162 13.29 -1.86 11.69
CA GLY A 162 12.59 -2.36 10.51
C GLY A 162 11.91 -3.71 10.74
N ILE A 163 12.60 -4.66 11.40
CA ILE A 163 12.03 -5.99 11.71
C ILE A 163 10.78 -5.84 12.58
N ILE A 164 10.83 -5.02 13.64
CA ILE A 164 9.69 -4.82 14.54
C ILE A 164 8.52 -4.18 13.79
N ALA A 165 8.78 -3.16 12.95
CA ALA A 165 7.74 -2.53 12.13
C ALA A 165 7.06 -3.53 11.19
N MET A 166 7.84 -4.37 10.50
CA MET A 166 7.30 -5.44 9.64
C MET A 166 6.54 -6.51 10.42
N ILE A 167 6.97 -6.87 11.64
CA ILE A 167 6.22 -7.80 12.50
C ILE A 167 4.84 -7.23 12.81
N LEU A 168 4.74 -5.96 13.25
CA LEU A 168 3.47 -5.32 13.55
C LEU A 168 2.56 -5.23 12.32
N HIS A 169 3.13 -4.95 11.16
CA HIS A 169 2.38 -4.95 9.91
C HIS A 169 1.83 -6.34 9.58
N THR A 170 2.66 -7.38 9.70
CA THR A 170 2.26 -8.78 9.45
C THR A 170 1.14 -9.25 10.38
N LEU A 171 1.15 -8.81 11.65
CA LEU A 171 0.08 -9.11 12.61
C LEU A 171 -1.30 -8.67 12.11
N SER A 172 -1.35 -7.55 11.40
CA SER A 172 -2.60 -6.97 10.91
C SER A 172 -3.17 -7.70 9.68
N LEU A 173 -2.33 -8.38 8.89
CA LEU A 173 -2.72 -8.99 7.62
C LEU A 173 -3.52 -10.29 7.77
N ILE A 174 -3.30 -11.06 8.83
CA ILE A 174 -3.96 -12.37 9.01
C ILE A 174 -5.47 -12.24 9.17
N HIS A 175 -5.96 -11.12 9.71
CA HIS A 175 -7.39 -10.88 9.86
C HIS A 175 -8.15 -10.68 8.53
N ILE A 176 -7.44 -10.49 7.39
CA ILE A 176 -8.08 -10.29 6.08
C ILE A 176 -8.58 -11.61 5.49
N SER A 177 -8.05 -12.74 5.90
CA SER A 177 -8.36 -14.06 5.33
C SER A 177 -9.67 -14.67 5.85
N GLU A 178 -10.34 -14.07 6.83
CA GLU A 178 -11.68 -14.52 7.22
C GLU A 178 -12.72 -13.93 6.23
N PRO A 179 -13.33 -14.76 5.37
CA PRO A 179 -14.48 -14.30 4.61
C PRO A 179 -15.60 -14.00 5.61
N THR A 180 -15.94 -12.72 5.78
CA THR A 180 -17.19 -12.32 6.42
C THR A 180 -18.35 -12.84 5.57
N ARG A 181 -18.69 -14.11 5.68
CA ARG A 181 -19.98 -14.60 5.20
C ARG A 181 -21.03 -14.11 6.18
N PRO A 182 -21.97 -13.25 5.76
CA PRO A 182 -23.18 -13.02 6.53
C PRO A 182 -23.95 -14.33 6.52
N TYR A 183 -24.16 -14.92 7.67
CA TYR A 183 -25.19 -15.94 7.89
C TYR A 183 -26.48 -15.21 8.19
#